data_4fabf84aa55a2456001f55dd40cb6b31
#
_entry.id   4fabf84aa55a2456001f55dd40cb6b31
#
_cell.length_a   1.000
_cell.length_b   1.000
_cell.length_c   1.000
_cell.angle_alpha   90.00
_cell.angle_beta   90.00
_cell.angle_gamma   90.00
#
_symmetry.space_group_name_H-M   'P 1'
#
loop_
_entity.id
_entity.type
_entity.pdbx_description
1 polymer ?
#
loop_
_entity_poly.entity_id
_entity_poly.type
_entity_poly.pdbx_seq_one_letter_code
_entity_poly.pdbx_strand_id
1 'polypeptide(L)'
;MLLGCINQNNTNSASTVITANQQKLLEEGWNSNKGSKSRDISSEYGITPIYGIQDNYFDIKMGVGSDLVLKIIDLSKNKCIRYIYIQENSEYTISQIPQGKYKLLIAYGKNWMTLQKDGETYGKF
;
A
#
# COMPACT_ATOMS: atom_id res chain seq x y z
N MET A 1 -1.91 -14.77 12.55
CA MET A 1 -1.46 -14.65 12.71
C MET A 1 -0.65 -14.89 13.28
N LEU A 2 -0.13 -14.84 13.21
CA LEU A 2 0.55 -14.94 13.66
C LEU A 2 1.42 -15.21 14.12
N LEU A 3 1.71 -15.35 14.18
CA LEU A 3 2.42 -15.52 14.60
C LEU A 3 3.34 -15.65 14.91
N GLY A 4 3.45 -15.70 14.79
CA GLY A 4 4.27 -15.71 15.00
C GLY A 4 5.16 -15.65 15.52
N CYS A 5 5.07 -15.61 15.45
CA CYS A 5 5.74 -15.44 15.75
C CYS A 5 6.52 -15.48 16.38
N ILE A 6 6.53 -15.74 16.39
CA ILE A 6 7.10 -15.68 16.84
C ILE A 6 7.92 -15.50 17.46
N ASN A 7 7.99 -15.45 17.51
CA ASN A 7 8.63 -15.18 17.96
C ASN A 7 9.43 -14.77 18.40
N GLN A 8 9.51 -14.90 18.49
CA GLN A 8 10.09 -14.44 18.75
C GLN A 8 10.89 -13.79 19.12
N ASN A 9 11.28 -13.96 19.21
CA ASN A 9 11.94 -13.31 19.48
C ASN A 9 12.51 -12.50 19.35
N ASN A 10 12.48 -12.19 18.94
CA ASN A 10 12.95 -11.37 18.68
C ASN A 10 13.13 -10.38 18.57
N THR A 11 12.85 -10.48 18.25
CA THR A 11 13.00 -9.53 18.26
C THR A 11 13.22 -8.34 18.14
N ASN A 12 13.38 -8.27 17.76
CA ASN A 12 13.82 -6.94 17.94
C ASN A 12 13.20 -5.95 16.99
N SER A 13 13.16 -6.11 15.75
CA SER A 13 12.50 -5.23 14.80
C SER A 13 11.22 -5.85 14.30
N ALA A 14 10.09 -5.28 14.73
CA ALA A 14 8.79 -5.75 14.28
C ALA A 14 8.64 -5.61 12.76
N SER A 15 9.26 -4.58 12.16
CA SER A 15 9.14 -4.32 10.73
C SER A 15 9.75 -5.41 9.86
N THR A 16 10.60 -6.26 10.42
CA THR A 16 11.23 -7.34 9.66
C THR A 16 10.53 -8.68 9.84
N VAL A 17 9.49 -8.74 10.65
CA VAL A 17 8.79 -9.99 10.90
C VAL A 17 7.97 -10.37 9.66
N ILE A 18 8.18 -11.58 9.19
CA ILE A 18 7.45 -12.15 8.07
C ILE A 18 6.54 -13.24 8.60
N THR A 19 5.26 -13.12 8.32
CA THR A 19 4.27 -14.10 8.76
C THR A 19 4.43 -15.41 8.01
N ALA A 20 3.82 -16.48 8.52
CA ALA A 20 3.84 -17.77 7.83
C ALA A 20 3.20 -17.66 6.45
N ASN A 21 2.11 -16.89 6.32
CA ASN A 21 1.47 -16.68 5.02
C ASN A 21 2.39 -15.95 4.05
N GLN A 22 3.11 -14.95 4.52
CA GLN A 22 4.03 -14.20 3.68
C GLN A 22 5.23 -15.06 3.27
N GLN A 23 5.70 -15.93 4.15
CA GLN A 23 6.75 -16.88 3.80
C GLN A 23 6.32 -17.78 2.65
N LYS A 24 5.07 -18.25 2.71
CA LYS A 24 4.51 -19.06 1.63
C LYS A 24 4.44 -18.29 0.33
N LEU A 25 4.06 -17.00 0.39
CA LEU A 25 4.02 -16.16 -0.80
C LEU A 25 5.40 -16.00 -1.42
N LEU A 26 6.43 -15.83 -0.60
CA LEU A 26 7.81 -15.76 -1.12
C LEU A 26 8.16 -17.04 -1.88
N GLU A 27 7.76 -18.18 -1.36
CA GLU A 27 8.00 -19.47 -2.02
C GLU A 27 7.22 -19.59 -3.32
N GLU A 28 6.10 -18.88 -3.44
CA GLU A 28 5.27 -18.88 -4.65
C GLU A 28 5.69 -17.81 -5.66
N GLY A 29 6.79 -17.12 -5.41
CA GLY A 29 7.33 -16.15 -6.36
C GLY A 29 6.97 -14.70 -6.09
N TRP A 30 6.27 -14.40 -4.99
CA TRP A 30 5.99 -13.03 -4.60
C TRP A 30 7.26 -12.36 -4.09
N ASN A 31 7.36 -11.06 -4.30
CA ASN A 31 8.48 -10.26 -3.83
C ASN A 31 8.05 -9.41 -2.64
N SER A 32 8.94 -9.28 -1.67
CA SER A 32 8.71 -8.41 -0.53
C SER A 32 9.19 -6.99 -0.87
N ASN A 33 8.34 -6.01 -0.59
CA ASN A 33 8.70 -4.60 -0.72
C ASN A 33 9.03 -3.98 0.63
N LYS A 34 9.66 -4.78 1.47
CA LYS A 34 10.08 -4.34 2.80
C LYS A 34 10.95 -3.09 2.70
N GLY A 35 10.63 -2.09 3.51
CA GLY A 35 11.40 -0.85 3.51
C GLY A 35 11.09 0.10 2.38
N SER A 36 10.07 -0.19 1.58
CA SER A 36 9.65 0.74 0.53
C SER A 36 9.21 2.06 1.11
N LYS A 37 9.49 3.14 0.36
CA LYS A 37 9.13 4.49 0.77
C LYS A 37 7.73 4.85 0.28
N SER A 38 7.10 5.79 0.99
CA SER A 38 5.80 6.32 0.61
C SER A 38 5.84 6.90 -0.79
N ARG A 39 4.88 6.53 -1.63
CA ARG A 39 4.84 7.00 -3.01
C ARG A 39 3.50 6.66 -3.67
N ASP A 40 3.25 7.32 -4.79
CA ASP A 40 2.15 6.95 -5.68
C ASP A 40 2.57 5.70 -6.46
N ILE A 41 1.81 4.63 -6.30
CA ILE A 41 2.09 3.36 -6.98
C ILE A 41 1.11 3.08 -8.12
N SER A 42 0.31 4.07 -8.50
CA SER A 42 -0.73 3.88 -9.53
C SER A 42 -0.16 3.23 -10.79
N SER A 43 0.88 3.81 -11.34
CA SER A 43 1.47 3.32 -12.60
C SER A 43 2.02 1.91 -12.48
N GLU A 44 2.55 1.55 -11.31
CA GLU A 44 3.08 0.21 -11.07
C GLU A 44 1.98 -0.85 -11.16
N TYR A 45 0.72 -0.45 -10.93
CA TYR A 45 -0.43 -1.36 -10.92
C TYR A 45 -1.36 -1.14 -12.10
N GLY A 46 -0.86 -0.48 -13.15
CA GLY A 46 -1.64 -0.28 -14.37
C GLY A 46 -2.75 0.75 -14.25
N ILE A 47 -2.69 1.60 -13.24
CA ILE A 47 -3.67 2.66 -13.02
C ILE A 47 -3.08 3.96 -13.54
N THR A 48 -3.82 4.65 -14.42
CA THR A 48 -3.43 5.99 -14.87
C THR A 48 -3.94 6.99 -13.84
N PRO A 49 -3.05 7.65 -13.09
CA PRO A 49 -3.50 8.61 -12.07
C PRO A 49 -4.18 9.81 -12.74
N ILE A 50 -5.23 10.30 -12.12
CA ILE A 50 -5.98 11.45 -12.63
C ILE A 50 -5.82 12.59 -11.65
N TYR A 51 -5.47 13.77 -12.18
CA TYR A 51 -5.27 14.98 -11.41
C TYR A 51 -6.29 16.02 -11.83
N GLY A 52 -6.83 16.74 -10.86
CA GLY A 52 -7.71 17.86 -11.14
C GLY A 52 -6.93 19.16 -11.22
N ILE A 53 -7.66 20.23 -11.52
CA ILE A 53 -7.10 21.58 -11.53
C ILE A 53 -7.27 22.27 -10.17
N GLN A 54 -7.95 21.60 -9.24
CA GLN A 54 -8.24 22.14 -7.92
C GLN A 54 -6.96 22.20 -7.10
N ASP A 55 -6.84 23.26 -6.30
CA ASP A 55 -5.72 23.42 -5.37
C ASP A 55 -6.12 22.83 -4.02
N ASN A 56 -6.21 21.50 -3.98
CA ASN A 56 -6.58 20.81 -2.76
C ASN A 56 -5.51 19.79 -2.39
N TYR A 57 -5.47 19.44 -1.13
CA TYR A 57 -4.58 18.37 -0.66
C TYR A 57 -5.09 17.83 0.67
N PHE A 58 -4.66 16.63 1.00
CA PHE A 58 -4.78 16.13 2.36
C PHE A 58 -3.56 15.29 2.69
N ASP A 59 -3.20 15.32 3.97
CA ASP A 59 -2.03 14.63 4.48
C ASP A 59 -2.46 13.39 5.23
N ILE A 60 -1.68 12.32 5.06
CA ILE A 60 -1.87 11.10 5.82
C ILE A 60 -0.60 10.87 6.62
N LYS A 61 -0.76 10.74 7.94
CA LYS A 61 0.34 10.44 8.84
C LYS A 61 0.21 9.02 9.33
N MET A 62 1.29 8.26 9.18
CA MET A 62 1.34 6.90 9.69
C MET A 62 2.22 6.83 10.92
N GLY A 63 1.70 6.21 11.97
CA GLY A 63 2.49 5.90 13.14
C GLY A 63 3.39 4.70 12.90
N VAL A 64 4.05 4.27 13.95
CA VAL A 64 4.90 3.08 13.93
C VAL A 64 4.02 1.84 13.95
N GLY A 65 4.39 0.82 13.20
CA GLY A 65 3.78 -0.49 13.32
C GLY A 65 3.11 -1.02 12.07
N SER A 66 2.68 -0.14 11.16
CA SER A 66 2.01 -0.59 9.93
C SER A 66 2.27 0.36 8.79
N ASP A 67 2.40 -0.22 7.61
CA ASP A 67 2.30 0.52 6.35
C ASP A 67 0.83 0.56 5.94
N LEU A 68 0.51 1.39 4.96
CA LEU A 68 -0.86 1.55 4.48
C LEU A 68 -0.85 1.62 2.96
N VAL A 69 -1.84 1.01 2.34
CA VAL A 69 -2.14 1.28 0.93
C VAL A 69 -3.54 1.85 0.83
N LEU A 70 -3.71 2.80 -0.07
CA LEU A 70 -4.95 3.55 -0.25
C LEU A 70 -5.29 3.62 -1.72
N LYS A 71 -6.51 3.21 -2.08
CA LYS A 71 -7.07 3.47 -3.41
C LYS A 71 -8.14 4.53 -3.30
N ILE A 72 -8.10 5.50 -4.20
CA ILE A 72 -9.14 6.51 -4.32
C ILE A 72 -10.00 6.15 -5.52
N ILE A 73 -11.26 5.83 -5.27
CA ILE A 73 -12.20 5.36 -6.28
C ILE A 73 -13.21 6.46 -6.59
N ASP A 74 -13.26 6.88 -7.84
CA ASP A 74 -14.26 7.81 -8.33
C ASP A 74 -15.60 7.08 -8.42
N LEU A 75 -16.57 7.51 -7.63
CA LEU A 75 -17.87 6.82 -7.56
C LEU A 75 -18.69 6.99 -8.84
N SER A 76 -18.55 8.13 -9.53
CA SER A 76 -19.33 8.36 -10.74
C SER A 76 -18.87 7.50 -11.90
N LYS A 77 -17.58 7.18 -11.95
CA LYS A 77 -16.99 6.39 -13.03
C LYS A 77 -16.64 4.98 -12.59
N ASN A 78 -16.78 4.69 -11.31
CA ASN A 78 -16.39 3.42 -10.69
C ASN A 78 -14.96 3.05 -11.10
N LYS A 79 -14.05 4.01 -10.93
CA LYS A 79 -12.69 3.90 -11.44
C LYS A 79 -11.69 4.37 -10.38
N CYS A 80 -10.62 3.61 -10.20
CA CYS A 80 -9.52 4.01 -9.33
C CYS A 80 -8.71 5.10 -10.01
N ILE A 81 -8.54 6.24 -9.33
CA ILE A 81 -7.78 7.37 -9.87
C ILE A 81 -6.43 7.57 -9.20
N ARG A 82 -6.20 6.98 -8.06
CA ARG A 82 -4.92 7.01 -7.35
C ARG A 82 -4.75 5.76 -6.51
N TYR A 83 -3.55 5.25 -6.48
CA TYR A 83 -3.15 4.13 -5.62
C TYR A 83 -1.86 4.54 -4.92
N ILE A 84 -1.91 4.64 -3.59
CA ILE A 84 -0.83 5.23 -2.79
C ILE A 84 -0.33 4.20 -1.79
N TYR A 85 0.98 4.10 -1.66
CA TYR A 85 1.64 3.33 -0.60
C TYR A 85 2.25 4.30 0.39
N ILE A 86 1.99 4.11 1.68
CA ILE A 86 2.50 4.98 2.73
C ILE A 86 3.22 4.12 3.77
N GLN A 87 4.49 4.39 3.93
CA GLN A 87 5.35 3.67 4.87
C GLN A 87 5.02 4.06 6.30
N GLU A 88 5.23 3.13 7.24
CA GLU A 88 5.08 3.44 8.65
C GLU A 88 5.98 4.61 9.03
N ASN A 89 5.58 5.32 10.07
CA ASN A 89 6.35 6.44 10.63
C ASN A 89 6.70 7.48 9.57
N SER A 90 5.76 7.77 8.67
CA SER A 90 5.95 8.76 7.62
C SER A 90 4.66 9.51 7.35
N GLU A 91 4.78 10.55 6.55
CA GLU A 91 3.64 11.37 6.14
C GLU A 91 3.65 11.48 4.63
N TYR A 92 2.47 11.47 4.02
CA TYR A 92 2.33 11.61 2.58
C TYR A 92 1.20 12.56 2.25
N THR A 93 1.44 13.46 1.30
CA THR A 93 0.46 14.45 0.86
C THR A 93 -0.16 14.01 -0.47
N ILE A 94 -1.47 13.92 -0.52
CA ILE A 94 -2.22 13.64 -1.75
C ILE A 94 -2.86 14.95 -2.19
N SER A 95 -2.64 15.34 -3.44
CA SER A 95 -3.11 16.63 -3.93
C SER A 95 -3.82 16.51 -5.27
N GLN A 96 -4.50 17.58 -5.65
CA GLN A 96 -5.14 17.74 -6.96
C GLN A 96 -6.15 16.61 -7.24
N ILE A 97 -7.01 16.34 -6.27
CA ILE A 97 -8.11 15.40 -6.47
C ILE A 97 -9.21 16.15 -7.23
N PRO A 98 -9.67 15.67 -8.38
CA PRO A 98 -10.74 16.34 -9.10
C PRO A 98 -12.01 16.44 -8.26
N GLN A 99 -12.82 17.44 -8.54
CA GLN A 99 -14.09 17.58 -7.85
C GLN A 99 -14.96 16.35 -8.11
N GLY A 100 -15.60 15.82 -7.06
CA GLY A 100 -16.43 14.63 -7.20
C GLY A 100 -16.66 13.94 -5.88
N LYS A 101 -17.23 12.76 -5.98
CA LYS A 101 -17.49 11.90 -4.82
C LYS A 101 -16.63 10.64 -4.94
N TYR A 102 -16.02 10.29 -3.83
CA TYR A 102 -15.03 9.22 -3.81
C TYR A 102 -15.26 8.28 -2.64
N LYS A 103 -14.78 7.04 -2.79
CA LYS A 103 -14.59 6.18 -1.64
C LYS A 103 -13.11 5.85 -1.53
N LEU A 104 -12.68 5.61 -0.32
CA LEU A 104 -11.30 5.25 -0.03
C LEU A 104 -11.27 3.78 0.39
N LEU A 105 -10.46 3.00 -0.30
CA LEU A 105 -10.20 1.61 0.08
C LEU A 105 -8.84 1.57 0.74
N ILE A 106 -8.80 1.16 2.00
CA ILE A 106 -7.59 1.24 2.81
C ILE A 106 -7.26 -0.15 3.34
N ALA A 107 -5.98 -0.53 3.24
CA ALA A 107 -5.48 -1.74 3.86
C ALA A 107 -4.21 -1.40 4.64
N TYR A 108 -4.05 -2.04 5.78
CA TYR A 108 -2.89 -1.87 6.65
C TYR A 108 -2.13 -3.19 6.74
N GLY A 109 -0.82 -3.12 6.91
CA GLY A 109 -0.04 -4.32 7.14
C GLY A 109 1.45 -4.05 7.13
N LYS A 110 2.20 -5.12 7.09
CA LYS A 110 3.65 -5.11 7.01
C LYS A 110 4.10 -5.93 5.82
N ASN A 111 5.24 -5.55 5.25
CA ASN A 111 5.86 -6.30 4.17
C ASN A 111 4.92 -6.45 2.97
N TRP A 112 4.59 -5.31 2.38
CA TRP A 112 3.79 -5.29 1.15
C TRP A 112 4.41 -6.25 0.14
N MET A 113 3.62 -7.20 -0.34
CA MET A 113 4.08 -8.25 -1.26
C MET A 113 3.55 -7.96 -2.65
N THR A 114 4.40 -8.15 -3.65
CA THR A 114 4.02 -7.93 -5.06
C THR A 114 4.32 -9.15 -5.90
N LEU A 115 3.49 -9.34 -6.93
CA LEU A 115 3.67 -10.39 -7.91
C LEU A 115 3.35 -9.83 -9.29
N GLN A 116 4.22 -10.08 -10.26
CA GLN A 116 3.94 -9.77 -11.65
C GLN A 116 3.63 -11.06 -12.37
N LYS A 117 2.47 -11.11 -13.00
CA LYS A 117 2.02 -12.31 -13.70
C LYS A 117 1.10 -11.91 -14.84
N ASP A 118 1.36 -12.46 -16.02
CA ASP A 118 0.55 -12.22 -17.23
C ASP A 118 0.39 -10.73 -17.54
N GLY A 119 1.45 -9.96 -17.33
CA GLY A 119 1.45 -8.54 -17.63
C GLY A 119 0.78 -7.66 -16.58
N GLU A 120 0.32 -8.25 -15.47
CA GLU A 120 -0.34 -7.50 -14.41
C GLU A 120 0.46 -7.57 -13.12
N THR A 121 0.30 -6.55 -12.29
CA THR A 121 0.94 -6.50 -10.99
C THR A 121 -0.12 -6.62 -9.89
N TYR A 122 0.11 -7.54 -8.99
CA TYR A 122 -0.76 -7.80 -7.84
C TYR A 122 -0.03 -7.42 -6.57
N GLY A 123 -0.77 -6.95 -5.57
CA GLY A 123 -0.19 -6.58 -4.30
C GLY A 123 -1.08 -6.97 -3.13
N LYS A 124 -0.45 -7.33 -2.02
CA LYS A 124 -1.16 -7.57 -0.76
C LYS A 124 -0.18 -7.59 0.41
N PHE A 125 -0.75 -7.38 1.59
CA PHE A 125 -0.01 -7.59 2.82
C PHE A 125 -0.06 -9.05 3.25
#